data_b96c7e22f37b4c48318ba5eacd64bcd7
#
_entry.id   b96c7e22f37b4c48318ba5eacd64bcd7
#
_cell.length_a   1.000
_cell.length_b   1.000
_cell.length_c   1.000
_cell.angle_alpha   90.00
_cell.angle_beta   90.00
_cell.angle_gamma   90.00
#
_symmetry.space_group_name_H-M   'P 1'
#
loop_
_entity.id
_entity.type
_entity.pdbx_description
1 polymer ?
#
loop_
_entity_poly.entity_id
_entity_poly.type
_entity_poly.pdbx_seq_one_letter_code
_entity_poly.pdbx_strand_id
1 'polypeptide(L)'
;MMRRLQPGKLKSMWCLGMVAVSALALQGCSTNPVHSYYYGNSAGGMSRTDLIEVNERATDALLLSAPLDASQPVLVATLVNVDRLNESSRLGRIFSEQIAGRMVQRGLRVTEVKLRDNLVLHREQGELLLSREVREVSQAQNAQAVVVGTYAVSASVVYISLKLVNPVGNQVIAAHNYAVPADENVRALLTGR
;
A
#
# COMPACT_ATOMS: atom_id res chain seq x y z
N MET A 1 58.86 -47.77 41.82
CA MET A 1 58.49 -46.52 42.51
C MET A 1 57.60 -45.68 41.57
N MET A 2 56.30 -45.87 41.69
CA MET A 2 55.31 -45.23 40.81
C MET A 2 54.86 -43.89 41.38
N ARG A 3 55.03 -42.80 40.61
CA ARG A 3 54.54 -41.46 40.97
C ARG A 3 53.19 -41.23 40.31
N ARG A 4 52.18 -41.15 41.16
CA ARG A 4 50.76 -40.82 40.69
C ARG A 4 50.71 -39.36 40.31
N LEU A 5 50.27 -39.09 39.08
CA LEU A 5 49.87 -37.77 38.57
C LEU A 5 48.43 -37.45 39.03
N GLN A 6 48.23 -36.32 39.70
CA GLN A 6 46.91 -35.84 40.13
C GLN A 6 46.14 -35.20 38.97
N PRO A 7 44.88 -35.52 38.76
CA PRO A 7 44.02 -34.84 37.78
C PRO A 7 43.21 -33.73 38.50
N GLY A 8 43.69 -32.50 38.42
CA GLY A 8 42.96 -31.44 39.14
C GLY A 8 43.01 -30.02 38.57
N LYS A 9 43.63 -29.77 37.42
CA LYS A 9 43.75 -28.38 36.91
C LYS A 9 43.30 -28.12 35.47
N LEU A 10 42.59 -29.04 34.83
CA LEU A 10 42.17 -28.87 33.42
C LEU A 10 40.70 -28.47 33.20
N LYS A 11 39.89 -28.34 34.27
CA LYS A 11 38.48 -27.98 34.18
C LYS A 11 38.15 -26.48 34.32
N SER A 12 39.16 -25.66 34.77
CA SER A 12 38.93 -24.24 35.00
C SER A 12 39.18 -23.33 33.79
N MET A 13 39.82 -23.83 32.73
CA MET A 13 40.19 -22.99 31.58
C MET A 13 39.16 -23.04 30.43
N TRP A 14 38.21 -23.96 30.49
CA TRP A 14 37.14 -24.08 29.45
C TRP A 14 35.91 -23.23 29.74
N CYS A 15 35.69 -22.82 30.99
CA CYS A 15 34.51 -21.98 31.33
C CYS A 15 34.70 -20.48 31.01
N LEU A 16 35.94 -19.98 30.89
CA LEU A 16 36.20 -18.58 30.52
C LEU A 16 36.10 -18.31 29.00
N GLY A 17 36.25 -19.32 28.16
CA GLY A 17 36.16 -19.17 26.70
C GLY A 17 34.72 -19.10 26.15
N MET A 18 33.73 -19.62 26.87
CA MET A 18 32.33 -19.63 26.39
C MET A 18 31.52 -18.37 26.70
N VAL A 19 31.96 -17.52 27.61
CA VAL A 19 31.27 -16.28 27.96
C VAL A 19 31.63 -15.14 27.01
N ALA A 20 32.77 -15.21 26.34
CA ALA A 20 33.23 -14.15 25.41
C ALA A 20 32.61 -14.21 24.01
N VAL A 21 32.01 -15.34 23.61
CA VAL A 21 31.43 -15.53 22.25
C VAL A 21 29.93 -15.14 22.20
N SER A 22 29.22 -15.05 23.34
CA SER A 22 27.81 -14.71 23.39
C SER A 22 27.51 -13.20 23.40
N ALA A 23 28.52 -12.33 23.45
CA ALA A 23 28.33 -10.86 23.52
C ALA A 23 28.36 -10.14 22.15
N LEU A 24 28.58 -10.83 21.02
CA LEU A 24 28.70 -10.21 19.69
C LEU A 24 27.47 -10.38 18.79
N ALA A 25 26.37 -10.96 19.28
CA ALA A 25 25.20 -11.27 18.44
C ALA A 25 24.02 -10.28 18.56
N LEU A 26 24.20 -9.10 19.16
CA LEU A 26 23.13 -8.13 19.40
C LEU A 26 23.35 -6.75 18.75
N GLN A 27 24.02 -6.69 17.61
CA GLN A 27 24.07 -5.46 16.81
C GLN A 27 23.36 -5.64 15.46
N GLY A 28 22.05 -5.80 15.49
CA GLY A 28 21.20 -5.98 14.32
C GLY A 28 19.97 -5.11 14.35
N CYS A 29 20.04 -3.85 14.79
CA CYS A 29 19.04 -2.83 14.44
C CYS A 29 19.62 -2.01 13.29
N SER A 30 19.50 -2.50 12.06
CA SER A 30 19.66 -1.65 10.89
C SER A 30 18.43 -0.72 10.82
N THR A 31 18.54 0.46 11.40
CA THR A 31 17.66 1.57 11.05
C THR A 31 17.87 1.85 9.56
N ASN A 32 16.83 1.55 8.78
CA ASN A 32 16.87 1.73 7.33
C ASN A 32 17.02 3.24 7.04
N PRO A 33 18.17 3.74 6.55
CA PRO A 33 18.43 5.19 6.43
C PRO A 33 17.52 5.88 5.41
N VAL A 34 16.86 5.13 4.54
CA VAL A 34 15.93 5.67 3.55
C VAL A 34 14.67 6.23 4.21
N HIS A 35 14.22 5.63 5.30
CA HIS A 35 13.02 6.08 6.00
C HIS A 35 13.18 7.45 6.66
N SER A 36 14.36 7.75 7.21
CA SER A 36 14.63 9.04 7.85
C SER A 36 14.83 10.20 6.86
N TYR A 37 15.24 9.90 5.63
CA TYR A 37 15.48 10.93 4.60
C TYR A 37 14.17 11.54 4.06
N TYR A 38 13.13 10.73 3.88
CA TYR A 38 11.85 11.18 3.33
C TYR A 38 10.93 11.82 4.39
N TYR A 39 11.01 11.41 5.66
CA TYR A 39 10.03 11.80 6.68
C TYR A 39 10.56 12.75 7.76
N GLY A 40 11.83 13.17 7.69
CA GLY A 40 12.43 14.09 8.65
C GLY A 40 12.43 13.52 10.09
N ASN A 41 13.50 13.71 10.81
CA ASN A 41 13.65 13.28 12.21
C ASN A 41 12.77 14.16 13.12
N SER A 42 11.46 13.93 13.14
CA SER A 42 10.53 14.62 14.04
C SER A 42 10.64 13.98 15.43
N ALA A 43 11.49 14.53 16.28
CA ALA A 43 11.54 14.25 17.71
C ALA A 43 10.30 14.79 18.43
N GLY A 44 9.12 14.37 17.98
CA GLY A 44 7.83 14.72 18.56
C GLY A 44 6.84 13.66 18.19
N GLY A 45 6.57 12.74 19.09
CA GLY A 45 5.74 11.54 19.13
C GLY A 45 4.39 11.50 18.42
N MET A 46 4.29 11.92 17.19
CA MET A 46 3.13 11.63 16.33
C MET A 46 3.55 10.58 15.32
N SER A 47 3.05 9.36 15.49
CA SER A 47 3.14 8.29 14.50
C SER A 47 2.45 8.77 13.23
N ARG A 48 3.22 9.30 12.29
CA ARG A 48 2.71 9.65 10.97
C ARG A 48 2.57 8.37 10.17
N THR A 49 1.37 8.09 9.74
CA THR A 49 1.12 6.95 8.84
C THR A 49 1.87 7.16 7.54
N ASP A 50 2.69 6.19 7.15
CA ASP A 50 3.30 6.17 5.83
C ASP A 50 2.24 5.81 4.79
N LEU A 51 1.67 6.83 4.14
CA LEU A 51 0.62 6.66 3.15
C LEU A 51 1.11 5.91 1.91
N ILE A 52 2.40 6.01 1.58
CA ILE A 52 2.98 5.29 0.45
C ILE A 52 2.99 3.79 0.76
N GLU A 53 3.57 3.41 1.90
CA GLU A 53 3.64 2.01 2.33
C GLU A 53 2.24 1.38 2.46
N VAL A 54 1.27 2.12 3.01
CA VAL A 54 -0.11 1.63 3.15
C VAL A 54 -0.74 1.35 1.78
N ASN A 55 -0.59 2.27 0.82
CA ASN A 55 -1.14 2.09 -0.54
C ASN A 55 -0.39 1.02 -1.33
N GLU A 56 0.92 0.86 -1.14
CA GLU A 56 1.68 -0.25 -1.73
C GLU A 56 1.19 -1.60 -1.22
N ARG A 57 1.01 -1.77 0.09
CA ARG A 57 0.45 -3.00 0.68
C ARG A 57 -0.98 -3.28 0.22
N ALA A 58 -1.82 -2.24 0.14
CA ALA A 58 -3.19 -2.37 -0.35
C ALA A 58 -3.22 -2.80 -1.82
N THR A 59 -2.33 -2.24 -2.64
CA THR A 59 -2.19 -2.62 -4.06
C THR A 59 -1.72 -4.06 -4.19
N ASP A 60 -0.71 -4.46 -3.44
CA ASP A 60 -0.21 -5.83 -3.43
C ASP A 60 -1.30 -6.83 -3.03
N ALA A 61 -2.09 -6.51 -1.99
CA ALA A 61 -3.21 -7.34 -1.55
C ALA A 61 -4.31 -7.45 -2.62
N LEU A 62 -4.61 -6.36 -3.33
CA LEU A 62 -5.56 -6.37 -4.45
C LEU A 62 -5.08 -7.28 -5.58
N LEU A 63 -3.79 -7.19 -5.94
CA LEU A 63 -3.19 -7.98 -7.02
C LEU A 63 -3.08 -9.47 -6.70
N LEU A 64 -2.90 -9.84 -5.42
CA LEU A 64 -2.87 -11.26 -5.01
C LEU A 64 -4.17 -11.99 -5.32
N SER A 65 -5.29 -11.27 -5.39
CA SER A 65 -6.63 -11.84 -5.63
C SER A 65 -7.04 -11.84 -7.10
N ALA A 66 -6.19 -11.32 -8.01
CA ALA A 66 -6.55 -11.13 -9.41
C ALA A 66 -5.46 -11.67 -10.35
N PRO A 67 -5.76 -12.67 -11.19
CA PRO A 67 -4.85 -13.12 -12.24
C PRO A 67 -4.84 -12.07 -13.38
N LEU A 68 -3.86 -11.15 -13.39
CA LEU A 68 -3.67 -10.16 -14.42
C LEU A 68 -2.54 -10.55 -15.37
N ASP A 69 -2.74 -10.29 -16.66
CA ASP A 69 -1.71 -10.47 -17.68
C ASP A 69 -0.86 -9.19 -17.77
N ALA A 70 0.45 -9.30 -17.55
CA ALA A 70 1.38 -8.16 -17.63
C ALA A 70 1.46 -7.53 -19.03
N SER A 71 1.07 -8.26 -20.08
CA SER A 71 1.07 -7.75 -21.46
C SER A 71 -0.12 -6.84 -21.77
N GLN A 72 -1.22 -6.94 -21.02
CA GLN A 72 -2.44 -6.16 -21.20
C GLN A 72 -2.51 -4.98 -20.24
N PRO A 73 -2.98 -3.80 -20.68
CA PRO A 73 -3.05 -2.63 -19.81
C PRO A 73 -4.14 -2.76 -18.74
N VAL A 74 -3.86 -2.15 -17.59
CA VAL A 74 -4.82 -1.90 -16.51
C VAL A 74 -5.06 -0.40 -16.46
N LEU A 75 -6.31 0.04 -16.39
CA LEU A 75 -6.64 1.43 -16.11
C LEU A 75 -6.70 1.67 -14.61
N VAL A 76 -6.18 2.81 -14.18
CA VAL A 76 -6.34 3.29 -12.79
C VAL A 76 -7.10 4.60 -12.82
N ALA A 77 -8.28 4.59 -12.22
CA ALA A 77 -9.14 5.77 -12.10
C ALA A 77 -8.85 6.50 -10.78
N THR A 78 -9.07 7.81 -10.78
CA THR A 78 -8.95 8.63 -9.57
C THR A 78 -9.93 8.16 -8.50
N LEU A 79 -9.48 7.99 -7.25
CA LEU A 79 -10.35 7.67 -6.12
C LEU A 79 -11.28 8.84 -5.82
N VAL A 80 -12.55 8.54 -5.59
CA VAL A 80 -13.62 9.54 -5.40
C VAL A 80 -14.25 9.45 -4.02
N ASN A 81 -14.87 10.53 -3.58
CA ASN A 81 -15.61 10.57 -2.33
C ASN A 81 -16.88 9.71 -2.46
N VAL A 82 -17.14 8.82 -1.48
CA VAL A 82 -18.30 7.91 -1.49
C VAL A 82 -19.64 8.67 -1.45
N ASP A 83 -19.70 9.84 -0.81
CA ASP A 83 -20.90 10.66 -0.72
C ASP A 83 -21.11 11.50 -1.98
N ARG A 84 -20.03 11.80 -2.71
CA ARG A 84 -20.00 12.65 -3.91
C ARG A 84 -19.11 12.03 -4.97
N LEU A 85 -19.62 11.07 -5.70
CA LEU A 85 -18.88 10.25 -6.66
C LEU A 85 -18.27 11.03 -7.84
N ASN A 86 -18.68 12.27 -8.05
CA ASN A 86 -18.11 13.21 -9.04
C ASN A 86 -16.98 14.08 -8.46
N GLU A 87 -16.61 13.91 -7.20
CA GLU A 87 -15.59 14.70 -6.55
C GLU A 87 -14.42 13.85 -6.05
N SER A 88 -13.23 14.37 -6.23
CA SER A 88 -12.01 13.84 -5.63
C SER A 88 -11.26 14.93 -4.91
N SER A 89 -10.59 14.56 -3.82
CA SER A 89 -9.66 15.42 -3.08
C SER A 89 -8.21 15.21 -3.57
N ARG A 90 -7.26 16.00 -3.03
CA ARG A 90 -5.83 15.71 -3.22
C ARG A 90 -5.47 14.31 -2.69
N LEU A 91 -6.10 13.86 -1.60
CA LEU A 91 -5.91 12.51 -1.07
C LEU A 91 -6.28 11.46 -2.12
N GLY A 92 -7.46 11.57 -2.73
CA GLY A 92 -7.91 10.63 -3.74
C GLY A 92 -6.97 10.57 -4.95
N ARG A 93 -6.47 11.72 -5.40
CA ARG A 93 -5.52 11.79 -6.52
C ARG A 93 -4.18 11.16 -6.17
N ILE A 94 -3.57 11.52 -5.02
CA ILE A 94 -2.29 10.96 -4.57
C ILE A 94 -2.39 9.45 -4.38
N PHE A 95 -3.48 8.94 -3.80
CA PHE A 95 -3.67 7.51 -3.61
C PHE A 95 -3.75 6.78 -4.95
N SER A 96 -4.46 7.33 -5.94
CA SER A 96 -4.53 6.75 -7.28
C SER A 96 -3.15 6.69 -7.95
N GLU A 97 -2.36 7.76 -7.84
CA GLU A 97 -1.00 7.81 -8.40
C GLU A 97 -0.06 6.80 -7.70
N GLN A 98 -0.15 6.64 -6.37
CA GLN A 98 0.64 5.65 -5.63
C GLN A 98 0.26 4.23 -6.01
N ILE A 99 -1.03 3.94 -6.15
CA ILE A 99 -1.54 2.63 -6.61
C ILE A 99 -1.05 2.34 -8.03
N ALA A 100 -1.18 3.30 -8.94
CA ALA A 100 -0.69 3.17 -10.33
C ALA A 100 0.83 2.91 -10.36
N GLY A 101 1.60 3.68 -9.59
CA GLY A 101 3.04 3.51 -9.47
C GLY A 101 3.41 2.12 -8.93
N ARG A 102 2.69 1.62 -7.90
CA ARG A 102 2.94 0.28 -7.37
C ARG A 102 2.63 -0.82 -8.38
N MET A 103 1.55 -0.69 -9.16
CA MET A 103 1.23 -1.64 -10.23
C MET A 103 2.33 -1.70 -11.30
N VAL A 104 2.89 -0.54 -11.69
CA VAL A 104 4.03 -0.48 -12.61
C VAL A 104 5.26 -1.16 -12.01
N GLN A 105 5.56 -0.96 -10.72
CA GLN A 105 6.65 -1.65 -10.02
C GLN A 105 6.45 -3.18 -10.01
N ARG A 106 5.19 -3.64 -10.04
CA ARG A 106 4.83 -5.07 -10.15
C ARG A 106 4.86 -5.60 -11.59
N GLY A 107 5.30 -4.78 -12.56
CA GLY A 107 5.46 -5.17 -13.96
C GLY A 107 4.19 -5.06 -14.81
N LEU A 108 3.13 -4.44 -14.29
CA LEU A 108 1.90 -4.23 -15.06
C LEU A 108 2.01 -2.98 -15.94
N ARG A 109 1.35 -3.01 -17.07
CA ARG A 109 1.15 -1.83 -17.93
C ARG A 109 -0.03 -1.04 -17.42
N VAL A 110 0.20 0.21 -17.02
CA VAL A 110 -0.83 1.07 -16.43
C VAL A 110 -1.13 2.26 -17.33
N THR A 111 -2.41 2.57 -17.50
CA THR A 111 -2.90 3.81 -18.08
C THR A 111 -3.71 4.54 -17.03
N GLU A 112 -3.32 5.75 -16.67
CA GLU A 112 -4.06 6.59 -15.73
C GLU A 112 -5.19 7.33 -16.45
N VAL A 113 -6.39 7.23 -15.90
CA VAL A 113 -7.56 7.99 -16.37
C VAL A 113 -7.82 9.12 -15.37
N LYS A 114 -7.44 10.34 -15.76
CA LYS A 114 -7.76 11.55 -14.99
C LYS A 114 -9.21 11.93 -15.26
N LEU A 115 -9.98 12.02 -14.18
CA LEU A 115 -11.35 12.54 -14.25
C LEU A 115 -11.32 13.99 -14.73
N ARG A 116 -11.84 14.23 -15.93
CA ARG A 116 -12.31 15.54 -16.35
C ARG A 116 -13.82 15.54 -16.14
N ASP A 117 -14.28 16.17 -15.07
CA ASP A 117 -15.68 16.53 -14.77
C ASP A 117 -16.77 15.45 -14.91
N ASN A 118 -16.44 14.19 -15.21
CA ASN A 118 -17.40 13.13 -15.44
C ASN A 118 -17.17 11.91 -14.54
N LEU A 119 -18.25 11.39 -14.04
CA LEU A 119 -18.34 10.28 -13.09
C LEU A 119 -17.61 9.03 -13.58
N VAL A 120 -16.68 8.56 -12.76
CA VAL A 120 -16.10 7.22 -12.93
C VAL A 120 -17.08 6.14 -12.50
N LEU A 121 -17.95 6.45 -11.54
CA LEU A 121 -18.90 5.52 -10.96
C LEU A 121 -20.30 6.12 -10.96
N HIS A 122 -21.29 5.34 -11.39
CA HIS A 122 -22.71 5.63 -11.21
C HIS A 122 -23.27 4.79 -10.06
N ARG A 123 -24.19 5.38 -9.31
CA ARG A 123 -25.00 4.66 -8.33
C ARG A 123 -26.36 4.38 -8.95
N GLU A 124 -26.52 3.18 -9.50
CA GLU A 124 -27.82 2.69 -9.97
C GLU A 124 -28.23 1.52 -9.08
N GLN A 125 -29.43 1.56 -8.52
CA GLN A 125 -30.03 0.47 -7.73
C GLN A 125 -29.14 -0.11 -6.61
N GLY A 126 -28.25 0.73 -6.02
CA GLY A 126 -27.34 0.31 -4.93
C GLY A 126 -26.01 -0.28 -5.38
N GLU A 127 -25.76 -0.44 -6.67
CA GLU A 127 -24.50 -0.92 -7.23
C GLU A 127 -23.64 0.25 -7.76
N LEU A 128 -22.31 0.13 -7.57
CA LEU A 128 -21.34 1.02 -8.16
C LEU A 128 -20.91 0.45 -9.52
N LEU A 129 -21.44 1.03 -10.58
CA LEU A 129 -21.10 0.66 -11.96
C LEU A 129 -20.08 1.62 -12.55
N LEU A 130 -19.21 1.11 -13.44
CA LEU A 130 -18.33 1.96 -14.23
C LEU A 130 -19.16 2.89 -15.10
N SER A 131 -18.77 4.17 -15.17
CA SER A 131 -19.39 5.12 -16.09
C SER A 131 -19.22 4.65 -17.54
N ARG A 132 -20.10 5.12 -18.41
CA ARG A 132 -20.02 4.82 -19.85
C ARG A 132 -18.66 5.23 -20.43
N GLU A 133 -18.15 6.40 -20.03
CA GLU A 133 -16.88 6.93 -20.49
C GLU A 133 -15.67 6.05 -20.07
N VAL A 134 -15.65 5.57 -18.82
CA VAL A 134 -14.59 4.66 -18.38
C VAL A 134 -14.63 3.36 -19.17
N ARG A 135 -15.82 2.85 -19.46
CA ARG A 135 -15.98 1.65 -20.30
C ARG A 135 -15.46 1.88 -21.72
N GLU A 136 -15.84 3.01 -22.35
CA GLU A 136 -15.39 3.38 -23.69
C GLU A 136 -13.87 3.53 -23.76
N VAL A 137 -13.25 4.23 -22.79
CA VAL A 137 -11.79 4.37 -22.71
C VAL A 137 -11.13 3.01 -22.48
N SER A 138 -11.72 2.16 -21.62
CA SER A 138 -11.18 0.83 -21.35
C SER A 138 -11.17 -0.04 -22.59
N GLN A 139 -12.26 0.01 -23.38
CA GLN A 139 -12.36 -0.72 -24.65
C GLN A 139 -11.37 -0.18 -25.70
N ALA A 140 -11.27 1.16 -25.83
CA ALA A 140 -10.34 1.78 -26.76
C ALA A 140 -8.86 1.46 -26.46
N GLN A 141 -8.52 1.21 -25.18
CA GLN A 141 -7.19 0.85 -24.73
C GLN A 141 -6.98 -0.67 -24.62
N ASN A 142 -7.98 -1.49 -24.94
CA ASN A 142 -7.98 -2.93 -24.70
C ASN A 142 -7.59 -3.29 -23.26
N ALA A 143 -8.09 -2.54 -22.29
CA ALA A 143 -7.75 -2.78 -20.89
C ALA A 143 -8.43 -4.05 -20.37
N GLN A 144 -7.65 -4.90 -19.71
CA GLN A 144 -8.15 -6.12 -19.10
C GLN A 144 -8.97 -5.84 -17.84
N ALA A 145 -8.65 -4.76 -17.13
CA ALA A 145 -9.31 -4.37 -15.88
C ALA A 145 -9.18 -2.87 -15.62
N VAL A 146 -10.07 -2.36 -14.78
CA VAL A 146 -10.06 -0.99 -14.26
C VAL A 146 -9.97 -1.04 -12.73
N VAL A 147 -8.99 -0.36 -12.15
CA VAL A 147 -8.97 -0.07 -10.72
C VAL A 147 -9.84 1.14 -10.46
N VAL A 148 -10.82 0.98 -9.63
CA VAL A 148 -11.67 2.04 -9.10
C VAL A 148 -11.60 2.05 -7.59
N GLY A 149 -11.75 3.22 -6.97
CA GLY A 149 -11.76 3.32 -5.52
C GLY A 149 -12.62 4.47 -5.02
N THR A 150 -13.15 4.26 -3.83
CA THR A 150 -13.87 5.29 -3.08
C THR A 150 -13.23 5.48 -1.71
N TYR A 151 -13.36 6.69 -1.17
CA TYR A 151 -12.99 6.96 0.22
C TYR A 151 -14.15 7.61 0.97
N ALA A 152 -14.28 7.24 2.26
CA ALA A 152 -15.24 7.80 3.20
C ALA A 152 -14.50 8.42 4.38
N VAL A 153 -14.83 9.65 4.73
CA VAL A 153 -14.18 10.39 5.82
C VAL A 153 -15.00 10.28 7.11
N SER A 154 -14.37 9.75 8.16
CA SER A 154 -14.91 9.70 9.52
C SER A 154 -14.15 10.68 10.42
N ALA A 155 -14.54 10.80 11.67
CA ALA A 155 -13.93 11.73 12.64
C ALA A 155 -12.43 11.48 12.85
N SER A 156 -11.99 10.21 12.89
CA SER A 156 -10.60 9.83 13.20
C SER A 156 -9.95 8.94 12.16
N VAL A 157 -10.71 8.48 11.17
CA VAL A 157 -10.28 7.48 10.19
C VAL A 157 -10.84 7.83 8.82
N VAL A 158 -10.07 7.60 7.76
CA VAL A 158 -10.55 7.57 6.37
C VAL A 158 -10.57 6.12 5.93
N TYR A 159 -11.73 5.63 5.53
CA TYR A 159 -11.91 4.30 4.95
C TYR A 159 -11.73 4.34 3.46
N ILE A 160 -11.00 3.39 2.91
CA ILE A 160 -10.74 3.28 1.48
C ILE A 160 -11.21 1.92 0.98
N SER A 161 -11.93 1.91 -0.12
CA SER A 161 -12.36 0.70 -0.83
C SER A 161 -11.80 0.71 -2.25
N LEU A 162 -10.97 -0.28 -2.56
CA LEU A 162 -10.44 -0.51 -3.90
C LEU A 162 -11.16 -1.71 -4.53
N LYS A 163 -11.46 -1.60 -5.81
CA LYS A 163 -12.02 -2.68 -6.62
C LYS A 163 -11.28 -2.75 -7.95
N LEU A 164 -11.02 -3.97 -8.39
CA LEU A 164 -10.59 -4.26 -9.75
C LEU A 164 -11.80 -4.78 -10.51
N VAL A 165 -12.17 -4.12 -11.58
CA VAL A 165 -13.42 -4.37 -12.31
C VAL A 165 -13.11 -4.75 -13.75
N ASN A 166 -13.72 -5.82 -14.24
CA ASN A 166 -13.71 -6.14 -15.66
C ASN A 166 -14.62 -5.15 -16.42
N PRO A 167 -14.08 -4.37 -17.39
CA PRO A 167 -14.86 -3.33 -18.07
C PRO A 167 -15.95 -3.87 -19.01
N VAL A 168 -15.86 -5.12 -19.44
CA VAL A 168 -16.84 -5.71 -20.37
C VAL A 168 -18.16 -6.03 -19.66
N GLY A 169 -18.09 -6.59 -18.44
CA GLY A 169 -19.28 -7.02 -17.69
C GLY A 169 -19.54 -6.26 -16.39
N ASN A 170 -18.76 -5.23 -16.06
CA ASN A 170 -18.74 -4.56 -14.75
C ASN A 170 -18.54 -5.52 -13.56
N GLN A 171 -17.97 -6.68 -13.81
CA GLN A 171 -17.75 -7.69 -12.78
C GLN A 171 -16.55 -7.30 -11.91
N VAL A 172 -16.74 -7.26 -10.59
CA VAL A 172 -15.64 -7.08 -9.64
C VAL A 172 -14.86 -8.38 -9.56
N ILE A 173 -13.58 -8.35 -9.97
CA ILE A 173 -12.68 -9.51 -9.98
C ILE A 173 -11.77 -9.57 -8.76
N ALA A 174 -11.52 -8.44 -8.11
CA ALA A 174 -10.84 -8.35 -6.83
C ALA A 174 -11.28 -7.11 -6.07
N ALA A 175 -11.22 -7.16 -4.74
CA ALA A 175 -11.49 -6.02 -3.87
C ALA A 175 -10.57 -6.04 -2.64
N HIS A 176 -10.18 -4.85 -2.19
CA HIS A 176 -9.43 -4.69 -0.95
C HIS A 176 -9.88 -3.43 -0.22
N ASN A 177 -10.12 -3.55 1.08
CA ASN A 177 -10.53 -2.43 1.92
C ASN A 177 -9.47 -2.20 2.99
N TYR A 178 -9.17 -0.92 3.24
CA TYR A 178 -8.23 -0.53 4.29
C TYR A 178 -8.64 0.83 4.87
N ALA A 179 -7.95 1.26 5.91
CA ALA A 179 -8.20 2.52 6.56
C ALA A 179 -6.89 3.22 6.93
N VAL A 180 -6.89 4.54 6.90
CA VAL A 180 -5.78 5.37 7.37
C VAL A 180 -6.27 6.32 8.47
N PRO A 181 -5.47 6.62 9.51
CA PRO A 181 -5.80 7.65 10.48
C PRO A 181 -6.03 9.00 9.81
N ALA A 182 -7.05 9.74 10.23
CA ALA A 182 -7.30 11.10 9.78
C ALA A 182 -6.40 12.08 10.55
N ASP A 183 -5.07 11.90 10.44
CA ASP A 183 -4.07 12.78 11.01
C ASP A 183 -4.03 14.14 10.30
N GLU A 184 -3.15 15.04 10.72
CA GLU A 184 -3.01 16.38 10.16
C GLU A 184 -2.69 16.36 8.65
N ASN A 185 -1.81 15.43 8.21
CA ASN A 185 -1.43 15.30 6.80
C ASN A 185 -2.61 14.85 5.94
N VAL A 186 -3.32 13.81 6.41
CA VAL A 186 -4.52 13.29 5.73
C VAL A 186 -5.60 14.37 5.65
N ARG A 187 -5.83 15.11 6.74
CA ARG A 187 -6.81 16.22 6.76
C ARG A 187 -6.42 17.34 5.78
N ALA A 188 -5.13 17.71 5.71
CA ALA A 188 -4.64 18.70 4.75
C ALA A 188 -4.86 18.26 3.30
N LEU A 189 -4.69 16.96 2.99
CA LEU A 189 -4.95 16.42 1.66
C LEU A 189 -6.44 16.33 1.32
N LEU A 190 -7.32 16.24 2.31
CA LEU A 190 -8.77 16.22 2.13
C LEU A 190 -9.34 17.62 1.90
N THR A 191 -8.83 18.65 2.60
CA THR A 191 -9.38 20.02 2.61
C THR A 191 -8.73 20.96 1.60
N GLY A 192 -7.56 20.59 1.05
CA GLY A 192 -6.84 21.42 0.09
C GLY A 192 -7.58 21.58 -1.24
N ARG A 193 -7.94 22.81 -1.58
CA ARG A 193 -8.42 23.24 -2.90
C ARG A 193 -7.28 23.50 -3.85
#